data_302bc644e3ac3fd6107a7421dd1aa5c8
#
_entry.id   302bc644e3ac3fd6107a7421dd1aa5c8
#
_cell.length_a   1.000
_cell.length_b   1.000
_cell.length_c   1.000
_cell.angle_alpha   90.00
_cell.angle_beta   90.00
_cell.angle_gamma   90.00
#
_symmetry.space_group_name_H-M   'P 1'
#
loop_
_entity.id
_entity.type
_entity.pdbx_description
1 polymer ?
#
loop_
_entity_poly.entity_id
_entity_poly.type
_entity_poly.pdbx_seq_one_letter_code
_entity_poly.pdbx_strand_id
1 'polypeptide(L)'
;MIDTAAFQGKKAKYFTLGCKLNFSETSTFGKMLSEMGVVTAHKDEQADLCLINTCSVTDVADHKCRQAIHRLVRENPGAFVVVTGCYAQLEPEKISKIEGVDLVLGSNEKANLIQFLSDGFVNRDNVAVYRTVKTKDIKTFAPSCSRGNRTRYFLKVQDGCDYFCTYCTIPYARGFSRNPTIASLVAQAEEAAREGGKEIVLTGVNIGDFGKTTGEKFIDLVKALDAVEGIQRYRISSLEPDLLSDELIDYCAQSRAFMPHYHIPLQSGSDTVLKLMHRHYDRQLFADKIHRIKEVMPDAFIGVDVMVGCRGETPECFEETYEFLNGLDVTQLHVFPYSERPGTSALSIPYVVSDHDKRERSRRLLDLSDQKTQAFYERHIGQEAEVLFEKATRGRAMHGFTKNYIRVELSPADAKAEYDNQLIHVRLGELNHDKTALRVEKLRD
;
A
#
# COMPACT_ATOMS: atom_id res chain seq x y z
N MET A 1 -10.20 24.42 23.27
CA MET A 1 -11.11 24.06 22.15
C MET A 1 -10.54 24.71 20.91
N ILE A 2 -10.43 23.96 19.81
CA ILE A 2 -10.01 24.50 18.51
C ILE A 2 -11.18 25.32 17.98
N ASP A 3 -10.92 26.55 17.55
CA ASP A 3 -11.94 27.38 16.89
C ASP A 3 -12.25 26.79 15.51
N THR A 4 -13.43 26.19 15.34
CA THR A 4 -13.86 25.60 14.08
C THR A 4 -14.31 26.64 13.05
N ALA A 5 -14.53 27.91 13.46
CA ALA A 5 -15.02 28.95 12.56
C ALA A 5 -14.06 29.22 11.40
N ALA A 6 -12.75 29.10 11.64
CA ALA A 6 -11.71 29.30 10.62
C ALA A 6 -11.72 28.24 9.49
N PHE A 7 -12.37 27.10 9.71
CA PHE A 7 -12.42 25.96 8.77
C PHE A 7 -13.72 25.90 7.97
N GLN A 8 -14.79 26.53 8.46
CA GLN A 8 -16.14 26.41 7.88
C GLN A 8 -16.19 26.90 6.42
N GLY A 9 -16.64 26.01 5.54
CA GLY A 9 -16.78 26.29 4.11
C GLY A 9 -15.48 26.41 3.33
N LYS A 10 -14.32 26.26 3.97
CA LYS A 10 -13.02 26.20 3.31
C LYS A 10 -12.91 24.98 2.43
N LYS A 11 -12.18 25.11 1.30
CA LYS A 11 -12.00 24.04 0.31
C LYS A 11 -10.60 23.43 0.40
N ALA A 12 -10.52 22.11 0.41
CA ALA A 12 -9.24 21.39 0.44
C ALA A 12 -9.06 20.47 -0.75
N LYS A 13 -7.83 20.40 -1.26
CA LYS A 13 -7.37 19.38 -2.21
C LYS A 13 -6.37 18.44 -1.56
N TYR A 14 -6.52 17.16 -1.84
CA TYR A 14 -5.67 16.10 -1.31
C TYR A 14 -4.90 15.43 -2.43
N PHE A 15 -3.61 15.28 -2.25
CA PHE A 15 -2.77 14.58 -3.21
C PHE A 15 -1.90 13.54 -2.51
N THR A 16 -1.94 12.30 -2.98
CA THR A 16 -1.21 11.18 -2.37
C THR A 16 -0.25 10.57 -3.37
N LEU A 17 1.00 10.46 -2.96
CA LEU A 17 2.03 9.70 -3.64
C LEU A 17 2.45 8.50 -2.78
N GLY A 18 2.77 7.39 -3.42
CA GLY A 18 3.33 6.21 -2.75
C GLY A 18 2.33 5.08 -2.52
N CYS A 19 2.32 4.52 -1.31
CA CYS A 19 1.71 3.24 -0.99
C CYS A 19 0.26 3.34 -0.47
N LYS A 20 -0.37 2.18 -0.26
CA LYS A 20 -1.71 2.04 0.35
C LYS A 20 -1.78 2.73 1.73
N LEU A 21 -0.68 2.69 2.49
CA LEU A 21 -0.57 3.33 3.80
C LEU A 21 -0.69 4.85 3.71
N ASN A 22 0.03 5.49 2.78
CA ASN A 22 -0.10 6.94 2.53
C ASN A 22 -1.53 7.29 2.10
N PHE A 23 -2.15 6.44 1.29
CA PHE A 23 -3.53 6.65 0.86
C PHE A 23 -4.51 6.59 2.04
N SER A 24 -4.39 5.60 2.92
CA SER A 24 -5.19 5.50 4.14
C SER A 24 -5.03 6.74 5.02
N GLU A 25 -3.79 7.19 5.25
CA GLU A 25 -3.48 8.39 6.03
C GLU A 25 -4.13 9.65 5.42
N THR A 26 -4.01 9.86 4.11
CA THR A 26 -4.62 11.02 3.43
C THR A 26 -6.15 11.01 3.53
N SER A 27 -6.77 9.84 3.40
CA SER A 27 -8.22 9.68 3.56
C SER A 27 -8.67 10.10 4.98
N THR A 28 -7.87 9.73 5.99
CA THR A 28 -8.14 10.12 7.39
C THR A 28 -7.99 11.62 7.60
N PHE A 29 -6.98 12.26 7.00
CA PHE A 29 -6.84 13.72 7.04
C PHE A 29 -8.06 14.41 6.41
N GLY A 30 -8.54 13.90 5.29
CA GLY A 30 -9.77 14.40 4.66
C GLY A 30 -10.98 14.30 5.58
N LYS A 31 -11.13 13.18 6.32
CA LYS A 31 -12.19 13.02 7.32
C LYS A 31 -12.06 14.03 8.45
N MET A 32 -10.88 14.12 9.07
CA MET A 32 -10.63 15.06 10.18
C MET A 32 -10.96 16.51 9.78
N LEU A 33 -10.55 16.92 8.58
CA LEU A 33 -10.85 18.26 8.06
C LEU A 33 -12.31 18.44 7.72
N SER A 34 -12.99 17.43 7.21
CA SER A 34 -14.44 17.45 6.94
C SER A 34 -15.25 17.59 8.24
N GLU A 35 -14.85 16.92 9.32
CA GLU A 35 -15.46 17.07 10.65
C GLU A 35 -15.31 18.48 11.22
N MET A 36 -14.30 19.23 10.77
CA MET A 36 -14.09 20.64 11.10
C MET A 36 -14.85 21.60 10.15
N GLY A 37 -15.54 21.09 9.12
CA GLY A 37 -16.31 21.89 8.16
C GLY A 37 -15.60 22.22 6.86
N VAL A 38 -14.42 21.65 6.61
CA VAL A 38 -13.69 21.79 5.34
C VAL A 38 -14.32 20.91 4.26
N VAL A 39 -14.55 21.44 3.08
CA VAL A 39 -15.14 20.73 1.94
C VAL A 39 -14.05 20.30 0.96
N THR A 40 -14.15 19.10 0.40
CA THR A 40 -13.23 18.67 -0.66
C THR A 40 -13.52 19.45 -1.94
N ALA A 41 -12.53 20.16 -2.47
CA ALA A 41 -12.64 20.90 -3.71
C ALA A 41 -12.77 19.98 -4.93
N HIS A 42 -13.61 20.33 -5.88
CA HIS A 42 -13.65 19.65 -7.17
C HIS A 42 -12.37 19.94 -7.99
N LYS A 43 -12.15 19.14 -9.03
CA LYS A 43 -10.90 19.19 -9.82
C LYS A 43 -10.61 20.60 -10.37
N ASP A 44 -11.63 21.30 -10.82
CA ASP A 44 -11.52 22.60 -11.50
C ASP A 44 -11.72 23.79 -10.55
N GLU A 45 -11.93 23.55 -9.25
CA GLU A 45 -12.05 24.59 -8.24
C GLU A 45 -10.67 24.91 -7.64
N GLN A 46 -10.49 26.13 -7.17
CA GLN A 46 -9.35 26.48 -6.32
C GLN A 46 -9.58 25.99 -4.90
N ALA A 47 -8.50 25.67 -4.21
CA ALA A 47 -8.52 25.26 -2.82
C ALA A 47 -7.93 26.34 -1.91
N ASP A 48 -8.43 26.42 -0.67
CA ASP A 48 -7.82 27.20 0.42
C ASP A 48 -6.69 26.41 1.09
N LEU A 49 -6.77 25.06 1.05
CA LEU A 49 -5.78 24.14 1.60
C LEU A 49 -5.38 23.10 0.56
N CYS A 50 -4.08 22.88 0.38
CA CYS A 50 -3.55 21.74 -0.36
C CYS A 50 -2.77 20.84 0.58
N LEU A 51 -3.16 19.56 0.74
CA LEU A 51 -2.45 18.59 1.53
C LEU A 51 -1.83 17.51 0.65
N ILE A 52 -0.50 17.36 0.74
CA ILE A 52 0.28 16.42 -0.07
C ILE A 52 0.93 15.39 0.84
N ASN A 53 0.60 14.11 0.68
CA ASN A 53 1.26 13.00 1.35
C ASN A 53 2.30 12.38 0.41
N THR A 54 3.56 12.41 0.82
CA THR A 54 4.74 12.15 -0.02
C THR A 54 5.36 10.78 0.24
N CYS A 55 6.04 10.24 -0.77
CA CYS A 55 6.79 9.00 -0.75
C CYS A 55 8.29 9.28 -0.95
N SER A 56 9.16 8.40 -0.43
CA SER A 56 10.63 8.52 -0.57
C SER A 56 11.33 7.17 -0.69
N VAL A 57 10.64 6.15 -1.25
CA VAL A 57 11.27 4.82 -1.42
C VAL A 57 12.27 4.78 -2.57
N THR A 58 12.17 5.69 -3.55
CA THR A 58 13.10 5.83 -4.68
C THR A 58 13.39 7.30 -4.98
N ASP A 59 14.51 7.59 -5.65
CA ASP A 59 14.82 8.95 -6.12
C ASP A 59 13.77 9.48 -7.11
N VAL A 60 13.24 8.60 -7.97
CA VAL A 60 12.14 8.92 -8.88
C VAL A 60 10.88 9.35 -8.10
N ALA A 61 10.61 8.71 -6.95
CA ALA A 61 9.49 9.10 -6.10
C ALA A 61 9.69 10.50 -5.50
N ASP A 62 10.91 10.83 -5.04
CA ASP A 62 11.24 12.17 -4.54
C ASP A 62 11.07 13.23 -5.63
N HIS A 63 11.52 12.93 -6.86
CA HIS A 63 11.36 13.85 -7.99
C HIS A 63 9.87 14.08 -8.32
N LYS A 64 9.06 13.01 -8.37
CA LYS A 64 7.61 13.12 -8.57
C LYS A 64 6.93 13.91 -7.46
N CYS A 65 7.40 13.77 -6.20
CA CYS A 65 6.88 14.56 -5.09
C CYS A 65 7.14 16.05 -5.30
N ARG A 66 8.36 16.46 -5.64
CA ARG A 66 8.67 17.87 -5.92
C ARG A 66 7.84 18.44 -7.08
N GLN A 67 7.71 17.67 -8.18
CA GLN A 67 6.86 18.08 -9.31
C GLN A 67 5.40 18.28 -8.90
N ALA A 68 4.87 17.37 -8.06
CA ALA A 68 3.49 17.47 -7.57
C ALA A 68 3.29 18.70 -6.67
N ILE A 69 4.26 19.01 -5.78
CA ILE A 69 4.22 20.18 -4.91
C ILE A 69 4.17 21.44 -5.78
N HIS A 70 5.13 21.64 -6.71
CA HIS A 70 5.17 22.80 -7.60
C HIS A 70 3.89 22.94 -8.43
N ARG A 71 3.34 21.83 -8.92
CA ARG A 71 2.08 21.84 -9.66
C ARG A 71 0.92 22.35 -8.81
N LEU A 72 0.75 21.81 -7.59
CA LEU A 72 -0.36 22.18 -6.72
C LEU A 72 -0.28 23.63 -6.24
N VAL A 73 0.91 24.13 -5.93
CA VAL A 73 1.13 25.55 -5.62
C VAL A 73 0.71 26.43 -6.80
N ARG A 74 1.15 26.11 -8.02
CA ARG A 74 0.80 26.87 -9.22
C ARG A 74 -0.69 26.84 -9.57
N GLU A 75 -1.34 25.68 -9.39
CA GLU A 75 -2.77 25.48 -9.69
C GLU A 75 -3.69 26.09 -8.62
N ASN A 76 -3.19 26.38 -7.42
CA ASN A 76 -3.97 26.93 -6.31
C ASN A 76 -3.22 28.11 -5.66
N PRO A 77 -3.08 29.25 -6.37
CA PRO A 77 -2.37 30.41 -5.84
C PRO A 77 -3.06 30.93 -4.58
N GLY A 78 -2.29 31.16 -3.53
CA GLY A 78 -2.77 31.60 -2.22
C GLY A 78 -3.35 30.50 -1.31
N ALA A 79 -3.38 29.23 -1.75
CA ALA A 79 -3.72 28.12 -0.88
C ALA A 79 -2.63 27.88 0.17
N PHE A 80 -3.03 27.50 1.38
CA PHE A 80 -2.11 27.03 2.40
C PHE A 80 -1.66 25.60 2.05
N VAL A 81 -0.35 25.38 1.89
CA VAL A 81 0.20 24.10 1.40
C VAL A 81 0.87 23.34 2.51
N VAL A 82 0.29 22.17 2.83
CA VAL A 82 0.83 21.21 3.81
C VAL A 82 1.45 20.04 3.09
N VAL A 83 2.72 19.75 3.41
CA VAL A 83 3.45 18.58 2.89
C VAL A 83 3.75 17.62 4.04
N THR A 84 3.37 16.36 3.90
CA THR A 84 3.64 15.30 4.88
C THR A 84 4.12 14.02 4.19
N GLY A 85 4.40 12.97 4.96
CA GLY A 85 4.82 11.67 4.43
C GLY A 85 6.30 11.37 4.59
N CYS A 86 6.76 10.29 3.94
CA CYS A 86 8.14 9.81 4.11
C CYS A 86 9.17 10.82 3.62
N TYR A 87 8.94 11.48 2.47
CA TYR A 87 9.85 12.50 1.97
C TYR A 87 9.90 13.74 2.87
N ALA A 88 8.76 14.16 3.40
CA ALA A 88 8.67 15.25 4.37
C ALA A 88 9.45 14.97 5.66
N GLN A 89 9.47 13.72 6.13
CA GLN A 89 10.26 13.32 7.30
C GLN A 89 11.76 13.29 7.02
N LEU A 90 12.18 12.80 5.85
CA LEU A 90 13.59 12.60 5.51
C LEU A 90 14.28 13.89 5.06
N GLU A 91 13.58 14.76 4.36
CA GLU A 91 14.13 15.96 3.72
C GLU A 91 13.30 17.23 4.02
N PRO A 92 12.97 17.51 5.30
CA PRO A 92 12.06 18.60 5.66
C PRO A 92 12.59 19.97 5.22
N GLU A 93 13.90 20.20 5.35
CA GLU A 93 14.54 21.46 4.97
C GLU A 93 14.52 21.70 3.46
N LYS A 94 14.65 20.64 2.64
CA LYS A 94 14.56 20.78 1.18
C LYS A 94 13.14 21.14 0.75
N ILE A 95 12.15 20.54 1.40
CA ILE A 95 10.74 20.79 1.09
C ILE A 95 10.32 22.19 1.58
N SER A 96 10.75 22.60 2.77
CA SER A 96 10.41 23.93 3.32
C SER A 96 10.96 25.10 2.50
N LYS A 97 12.00 24.85 1.67
CA LYS A 97 12.55 25.84 0.73
C LYS A 97 11.81 25.92 -0.61
N ILE A 98 10.83 25.05 -0.85
CA ILE A 98 9.99 25.12 -2.05
C ILE A 98 9.00 26.29 -1.87
N GLU A 99 9.08 27.26 -2.77
CA GLU A 99 8.18 28.42 -2.75
C GLU A 99 6.71 28.00 -2.77
N GLY A 100 5.91 28.60 -1.89
CA GLY A 100 4.49 28.28 -1.72
C GLY A 100 4.17 27.10 -0.84
N VAL A 101 5.17 26.45 -0.20
CA VAL A 101 4.96 25.50 0.90
C VAL A 101 4.88 26.29 2.20
N ASP A 102 3.88 26.01 3.03
CA ASP A 102 3.65 26.67 4.32
C ASP A 102 4.00 25.82 5.51
N LEU A 103 3.68 24.52 5.45
CA LEU A 103 3.85 23.60 6.58
C LEU A 103 4.39 22.24 6.10
N VAL A 104 5.44 21.74 6.77
CA VAL A 104 5.99 20.40 6.55
C VAL A 104 5.84 19.59 7.83
N LEU A 105 5.10 18.48 7.78
CA LEU A 105 4.82 17.60 8.91
C LEU A 105 5.50 16.24 8.75
N GLY A 106 6.33 15.88 9.71
CA GLY A 106 6.95 14.56 9.80
C GLY A 106 5.98 13.47 10.28
N SER A 107 6.50 12.25 10.34
CA SER A 107 5.69 11.06 10.64
C SER A 107 5.07 11.06 12.04
N ASN A 108 5.74 11.66 13.03
CA ASN A 108 5.24 11.74 14.40
C ASN A 108 4.09 12.76 14.54
N GLU A 109 4.13 13.81 13.73
CA GLU A 109 3.25 14.98 13.87
C GLU A 109 1.95 14.87 13.07
N LYS A 110 1.81 13.83 12.26
CA LYS A 110 0.61 13.59 11.43
C LYS A 110 -0.70 13.59 12.21
N ALA A 111 -0.70 13.02 13.43
CA ALA A 111 -1.88 12.97 14.28
C ALA A 111 -2.33 14.36 14.76
N ASN A 112 -1.42 15.32 14.77
CA ASN A 112 -1.63 16.68 15.29
C ASN A 112 -1.97 17.69 14.17
N LEU A 113 -2.30 17.23 12.95
CA LEU A 113 -2.57 18.10 11.80
C LEU A 113 -3.52 19.25 12.16
N ILE A 114 -4.66 18.94 12.77
CA ILE A 114 -5.68 19.97 13.10
C ILE A 114 -5.12 20.98 14.09
N GLN A 115 -4.29 20.57 15.05
CA GLN A 115 -3.67 21.48 16.00
C GLN A 115 -2.73 22.48 15.30
N PHE A 116 -1.96 22.03 14.29
CA PHE A 116 -1.09 22.90 13.52
C PHE A 116 -1.85 23.85 12.57
N LEU A 117 -3.10 23.55 12.29
CA LEU A 117 -4.00 24.38 11.49
C LEU A 117 -4.95 25.23 12.35
N SER A 118 -4.80 25.25 13.67
CA SER A 118 -5.73 25.90 14.63
C SER A 118 -5.90 27.41 14.38
N ASP A 119 -4.88 28.08 13.81
CA ASP A 119 -4.94 29.50 13.46
C ASP A 119 -5.56 29.77 12.08
N GLY A 120 -6.19 28.76 11.47
CA GLY A 120 -6.67 28.78 10.09
C GLY A 120 -5.55 28.52 9.10
N PHE A 121 -5.82 28.80 7.81
CA PHE A 121 -4.87 28.57 6.71
C PHE A 121 -4.10 29.87 6.42
N VAL A 122 -3.40 30.38 7.42
CA VAL A 122 -2.66 31.64 7.30
C VAL A 122 -1.19 31.44 7.63
N ASN A 123 -0.35 31.66 6.64
CA ASN A 123 1.09 31.78 6.85
C ASN A 123 1.43 33.27 7.04
N ARG A 124 1.57 33.69 8.30
CA ARG A 124 1.78 35.11 8.65
C ARG A 124 3.16 35.63 8.24
N ASP A 125 4.15 34.76 8.17
CA ASP A 125 5.55 35.15 7.98
C ASP A 125 6.08 34.83 6.57
N ASN A 126 5.28 34.23 5.71
CA ASN A 126 5.68 33.70 4.39
C ASN A 126 6.93 32.80 4.44
N VAL A 127 7.14 32.13 5.57
CA VAL A 127 8.24 31.18 5.80
C VAL A 127 7.64 29.83 6.15
N ALA A 128 8.02 28.82 5.40
CA ALA A 128 7.58 27.45 5.68
C ALA A 128 8.06 26.98 7.04
N VAL A 129 7.13 26.45 7.83
CA VAL A 129 7.44 25.85 9.12
C VAL A 129 7.53 24.33 8.95
N TYR A 130 8.59 23.70 9.46
CA TYR A 130 8.63 22.25 9.52
C TYR A 130 8.61 21.74 10.97
N ARG A 131 7.91 20.62 11.17
CA ARG A 131 7.80 19.89 12.43
C ARG A 131 8.15 18.44 12.18
N THR A 132 9.35 18.05 12.56
CA THR A 132 9.86 16.68 12.48
C THR A 132 10.61 16.33 13.77
N VAL A 133 10.69 15.05 14.08
CA VAL A 133 11.48 14.53 15.18
C VAL A 133 12.53 13.56 14.66
N LYS A 134 13.55 13.26 15.47
CA LYS A 134 14.54 12.23 15.11
C LYS A 134 13.86 10.86 15.05
N THR A 135 14.36 9.96 14.23
CA THR A 135 13.83 8.61 14.03
C THR A 135 13.46 7.90 15.33
N LYS A 136 14.33 7.93 16.35
CA LYS A 136 14.11 7.30 17.66
C LYS A 136 12.95 7.88 18.46
N ASP A 137 12.52 9.09 18.11
CA ASP A 137 11.47 9.85 18.80
C ASP A 137 10.14 9.77 18.05
N ILE A 138 10.08 9.06 16.93
CA ILE A 138 8.83 8.76 16.20
C ILE A 138 8.10 7.65 16.96
N LYS A 139 7.17 8.02 17.85
CA LYS A 139 6.44 7.09 18.72
C LYS A 139 4.93 7.09 18.50
N THR A 140 4.39 8.16 17.91
CA THR A 140 2.95 8.30 17.72
C THR A 140 2.46 7.35 16.62
N PHE A 141 1.44 6.55 16.95
CA PHE A 141 0.65 5.84 15.95
C PHE A 141 -0.55 6.71 15.58
N ALA A 142 -0.62 7.14 14.32
CA ALA A 142 -1.79 7.84 13.80
C ALA A 142 -2.73 6.79 13.18
N PRO A 143 -3.88 6.47 13.80
CA PRO A 143 -4.86 5.55 13.25
C PRO A 143 -5.34 6.02 11.88
N SER A 144 -5.53 5.10 10.96
CA SER A 144 -6.13 5.43 9.68
C SER A 144 -6.87 4.25 9.04
N CYS A 145 -8.06 4.55 8.52
CA CYS A 145 -8.83 3.67 7.66
C CYS A 145 -9.31 4.51 6.47
N SER A 146 -9.03 4.06 5.25
CA SER A 146 -9.49 4.81 4.09
C SER A 146 -11.00 4.70 3.96
N ARG A 147 -11.64 5.75 3.43
CA ARG A 147 -13.07 5.86 3.23
C ARG A 147 -13.37 6.51 1.89
N GLY A 148 -14.62 6.49 1.47
CA GLY A 148 -15.13 7.24 0.32
C GLY A 148 -15.09 6.44 -0.99
N ASN A 149 -14.68 7.04 -2.09
CA ASN A 149 -14.92 6.62 -3.47
C ASN A 149 -14.24 5.30 -3.93
N ARG A 150 -13.78 4.44 -3.02
CA ARG A 150 -13.17 3.15 -3.35
C ARG A 150 -13.96 2.01 -2.72
N THR A 151 -14.09 0.91 -3.45
CA THR A 151 -14.74 -0.32 -3.01
C THR A 151 -13.99 -1.00 -1.87
N ARG A 152 -12.65 -0.86 -1.83
CA ARG A 152 -11.79 -1.48 -0.81
C ARG A 152 -11.32 -0.45 0.21
N TYR A 153 -11.49 -0.76 1.48
CA TYR A 153 -10.97 0.01 2.61
C TYR A 153 -9.54 -0.41 2.94
N PHE A 154 -8.68 0.53 3.28
CA PHE A 154 -7.31 0.26 3.74
C PHE A 154 -7.21 0.58 5.22
N LEU A 155 -7.13 -0.46 6.06
CA LEU A 155 -7.00 -0.33 7.51
C LEU A 155 -5.52 -0.40 7.90
N LYS A 156 -4.99 0.68 8.48
CA LYS A 156 -3.63 0.73 8.99
C LYS A 156 -3.55 -0.01 10.32
N VAL A 157 -2.89 -1.16 10.32
CA VAL A 157 -2.73 -2.01 11.51
C VAL A 157 -1.36 -1.88 12.17
N GLN A 158 -0.35 -1.38 11.44
CA GLN A 158 1.02 -1.27 11.92
C GLN A 158 1.74 -0.12 11.19
N ASP A 159 2.77 0.48 11.82
CA ASP A 159 3.62 1.51 11.22
C ASP A 159 5.07 1.37 11.73
N GLY A 160 6.03 1.85 10.93
CA GLY A 160 7.46 1.71 11.23
C GLY A 160 7.99 0.30 10.94
N CYS A 161 9.31 0.09 11.14
CA CYS A 161 9.94 -1.20 10.90
C CYS A 161 11.26 -1.31 11.66
N ASP A 162 11.53 -2.47 12.26
CA ASP A 162 12.75 -2.75 13.04
C ASP A 162 13.81 -3.53 12.25
N TYR A 163 13.57 -3.87 10.97
CA TYR A 163 14.46 -4.72 10.19
C TYR A 163 15.74 -4.01 9.74
N PHE A 164 15.66 -2.71 9.46
CA PHE A 164 16.81 -1.93 8.97
C PHE A 164 17.58 -2.60 7.81
N CYS A 165 16.83 -3.15 6.84
CA CYS A 165 17.43 -3.71 5.63
C CYS A 165 18.38 -2.69 5.00
N THR A 166 19.51 -3.16 4.46
CA THR A 166 20.63 -2.29 4.03
C THR A 166 20.27 -1.23 3.01
N TYR A 167 19.25 -1.47 2.21
CA TYR A 167 18.77 -0.59 1.14
C TYR A 167 17.61 0.33 1.55
N CYS A 168 17.03 0.12 2.74
CA CYS A 168 15.71 0.67 3.07
C CYS A 168 15.80 1.97 3.88
N THR A 169 15.05 2.99 3.45
CA THR A 169 14.92 4.27 4.16
C THR A 169 13.71 4.35 5.08
N ILE A 170 12.84 3.35 5.05
CA ILE A 170 11.55 3.38 5.78
C ILE A 170 11.72 3.45 7.30
N PRO A 171 12.64 2.73 7.96
CA PRO A 171 12.87 2.90 9.39
C PRO A 171 13.20 4.35 9.76
N TYR A 172 13.98 5.03 8.92
CA TYR A 172 14.35 6.44 9.15
C TYR A 172 13.17 7.40 8.93
N ALA A 173 12.29 7.08 7.97
CA ALA A 173 11.12 7.91 7.65
C ALA A 173 9.95 7.69 8.59
N ARG A 174 9.76 6.47 9.10
CA ARG A 174 8.57 6.08 9.86
C ARG A 174 8.85 5.64 11.29
N GLY A 175 10.14 5.49 11.67
CA GLY A 175 10.54 5.05 13.00
C GLY A 175 10.42 3.55 13.21
N PHE A 176 10.50 3.15 14.47
CA PHE A 176 10.39 1.76 14.91
C PHE A 176 8.96 1.23 14.78
N SER A 177 8.85 -0.10 14.72
CA SER A 177 7.58 -0.82 14.62
C SER A 177 6.66 -0.49 15.80
N ARG A 178 5.43 -0.13 15.50
CA ARG A 178 4.38 0.19 16.47
C ARG A 178 2.99 -0.09 15.91
N ASN A 179 2.07 -0.36 16.81
CA ASN A 179 0.69 -0.74 16.48
C ASN A 179 -0.29 -0.22 17.53
N PRO A 180 -1.59 -0.04 17.19
CA PRO A 180 -2.64 0.18 18.15
C PRO A 180 -3.12 -1.15 18.74
N THR A 181 -4.05 -1.11 19.69
CA THR A 181 -4.68 -2.33 20.24
C THR A 181 -5.63 -2.99 19.23
N ILE A 182 -5.82 -4.30 19.38
CA ILE A 182 -6.81 -5.07 18.60
C ILE A 182 -8.19 -4.45 18.71
N ALA A 183 -8.62 -4.09 19.93
CA ALA A 183 -9.93 -3.47 20.15
C ALA A 183 -10.13 -2.19 19.32
N SER A 184 -9.10 -1.35 19.21
CA SER A 184 -9.16 -0.13 18.38
C SER A 184 -9.29 -0.43 16.88
N LEU A 185 -8.67 -1.51 16.40
CA LEU A 185 -8.74 -1.92 14.99
C LEU A 185 -10.09 -2.57 14.66
N VAL A 186 -10.63 -3.38 15.58
CA VAL A 186 -11.97 -3.95 15.46
C VAL A 186 -13.02 -2.84 15.35
N ALA A 187 -12.96 -1.83 16.24
CA ALA A 187 -13.89 -0.69 16.18
C ALA A 187 -13.85 0.05 14.84
N GLN A 188 -12.65 0.21 14.24
CA GLN A 188 -12.51 0.81 12.90
C GLN A 188 -13.08 -0.10 11.79
N ALA A 189 -12.92 -1.41 11.90
CA ALA A 189 -13.50 -2.38 10.97
C ALA A 189 -15.03 -2.39 11.05
N GLU A 190 -15.61 -2.35 12.26
CA GLU A 190 -17.06 -2.23 12.49
C GLU A 190 -17.62 -0.91 11.92
N GLU A 191 -16.86 0.19 12.06
CA GLU A 191 -17.26 1.46 11.46
C GLU A 191 -17.27 1.37 9.92
N ALA A 192 -16.24 0.75 9.31
CA ALA A 192 -16.21 0.49 7.88
C ALA A 192 -17.38 -0.40 7.42
N ALA A 193 -17.77 -1.41 8.23
CA ALA A 193 -18.94 -2.25 7.95
C ALA A 193 -20.25 -1.44 7.97
N ARG A 194 -20.43 -0.58 8.97
CA ARG A 194 -21.61 0.32 9.06
C ARG A 194 -21.71 1.29 7.88
N GLU A 195 -20.58 1.68 7.29
CA GLU A 195 -20.52 2.50 6.07
C GLU A 195 -20.74 1.70 4.78
N GLY A 196 -21.02 0.40 4.87
CA GLY A 196 -21.27 -0.48 3.73
C GLY A 196 -20.02 -1.06 3.09
N GLY A 197 -18.86 -0.96 3.76
CA GLY A 197 -17.61 -1.60 3.31
C GLY A 197 -17.77 -3.12 3.22
N LYS A 198 -17.31 -3.72 2.12
CA LYS A 198 -17.34 -5.16 1.90
C LYS A 198 -15.97 -5.81 2.05
N GLU A 199 -14.92 -5.11 1.65
CA GLU A 199 -13.56 -5.61 1.69
C GLU A 199 -12.62 -4.62 2.41
N ILE A 200 -11.83 -5.14 3.36
CA ILE A 200 -10.77 -4.42 4.05
C ILE A 200 -9.42 -5.04 3.72
N VAL A 201 -8.47 -4.20 3.32
CA VAL A 201 -7.06 -4.58 3.15
C VAL A 201 -6.28 -4.11 4.37
N LEU A 202 -5.74 -5.05 5.15
CA LEU A 202 -4.83 -4.73 6.24
C LEU A 202 -3.55 -4.15 5.67
N THR A 203 -3.15 -2.97 6.13
CA THR A 203 -1.98 -2.28 5.59
C THR A 203 -1.05 -1.81 6.71
N GLY A 204 0.23 -1.82 6.42
CA GLY A 204 1.30 -1.40 7.31
C GLY A 204 2.62 -1.35 6.56
N VAL A 205 3.71 -1.21 7.29
CA VAL A 205 5.07 -1.28 6.75
C VAL A 205 5.59 -2.71 6.84
N ASN A 206 5.51 -3.31 8.02
CA ASN A 206 5.81 -4.71 8.30
C ASN A 206 4.73 -5.25 9.24
N ILE A 207 3.61 -5.67 8.67
CA ILE A 207 2.41 -6.01 9.45
C ILE A 207 2.61 -7.22 10.37
N GLY A 208 3.54 -8.11 10.05
CA GLY A 208 3.89 -9.25 10.89
C GLY A 208 4.54 -8.85 12.23
N ASP A 209 5.11 -7.65 12.32
CA ASP A 209 5.63 -7.06 13.55
C ASP A 209 4.52 -6.53 14.49
N PHE A 210 3.25 -6.73 14.16
CA PHE A 210 2.13 -6.33 15.02
C PHE A 210 2.28 -6.92 16.43
N GLY A 211 2.03 -6.08 17.43
CA GLY A 211 2.15 -6.44 18.84
C GLY A 211 3.38 -5.90 19.55
N LYS A 212 4.37 -5.38 18.84
CA LYS A 212 5.59 -4.79 19.44
C LYS A 212 5.30 -3.75 20.52
N THR A 213 4.23 -2.99 20.37
CA THR A 213 3.85 -1.93 21.32
C THR A 213 2.87 -2.42 22.39
N THR A 214 1.97 -3.34 22.03
CA THR A 214 0.84 -3.76 22.88
C THR A 214 1.02 -5.13 23.52
N GLY A 215 1.96 -5.95 23.04
CA GLY A 215 2.14 -7.34 23.47
C GLY A 215 1.11 -8.32 22.89
N GLU A 216 0.18 -7.83 22.06
CA GLU A 216 -0.81 -8.66 21.36
C GLU A 216 -0.14 -9.39 20.18
N LYS A 217 -0.79 -10.38 19.58
CA LYS A 217 -0.26 -11.12 18.43
C LYS A 217 -1.05 -10.81 17.16
N PHE A 218 -0.37 -10.85 16.00
CA PHE A 218 -1.02 -10.62 14.71
C PHE A 218 -2.13 -11.67 14.43
N ILE A 219 -1.94 -12.91 14.81
CA ILE A 219 -2.96 -13.96 14.68
C ILE A 219 -4.23 -13.65 15.50
N ASP A 220 -4.09 -13.05 16.68
CA ASP A 220 -5.24 -12.68 17.51
C ASP A 220 -6.01 -11.50 16.88
N LEU A 221 -5.30 -10.55 16.23
CA LEU A 221 -5.93 -9.52 15.41
C LEU A 221 -6.73 -10.15 14.26
N VAL A 222 -6.14 -11.11 13.53
CA VAL A 222 -6.79 -11.79 12.41
C VAL A 222 -8.07 -12.49 12.89
N LYS A 223 -8.01 -13.23 14.00
CA LYS A 223 -9.18 -13.89 14.61
C LYS A 223 -10.26 -12.89 15.02
N ALA A 224 -9.88 -11.77 15.64
CA ALA A 224 -10.82 -10.72 16.06
C ALA A 224 -11.50 -10.03 14.88
N LEU A 225 -10.76 -9.74 13.80
CA LEU A 225 -11.31 -9.13 12.59
C LEU A 225 -12.22 -10.11 11.83
N ASP A 226 -11.89 -11.40 11.81
CA ASP A 226 -12.74 -12.43 11.17
C ASP A 226 -14.13 -12.52 11.81
N ALA A 227 -14.25 -12.16 13.08
CA ALA A 227 -15.53 -12.12 13.80
C ALA A 227 -16.37 -10.85 13.53
N VAL A 228 -15.81 -9.83 12.89
CA VAL A 228 -16.56 -8.59 12.59
C VAL A 228 -17.63 -8.84 11.55
N GLU A 229 -18.90 -8.63 11.93
CA GLU A 229 -20.02 -8.77 11.03
C GLU A 229 -20.08 -7.63 9.99
N GLY A 230 -20.58 -7.91 8.80
CA GLY A 230 -20.72 -6.94 7.69
C GLY A 230 -19.51 -6.87 6.77
N ILE A 231 -18.28 -7.09 7.26
CA ILE A 231 -17.12 -7.25 6.39
C ILE A 231 -17.06 -8.68 5.87
N GLN A 232 -17.05 -8.82 4.56
CA GLN A 232 -17.09 -10.11 3.88
C GLN A 232 -15.71 -10.58 3.43
N ARG A 233 -14.76 -9.65 3.26
CA ARG A 233 -13.40 -9.96 2.79
C ARG A 233 -12.35 -9.16 3.53
N TYR A 234 -11.35 -9.86 4.03
CA TYR A 234 -10.09 -9.27 4.48
C TYR A 234 -8.93 -9.73 3.59
N ARG A 235 -8.03 -8.83 3.28
CA ARG A 235 -6.77 -9.16 2.61
C ARG A 235 -5.59 -8.70 3.46
N ILE A 236 -4.62 -9.58 3.59
CA ILE A 236 -3.35 -9.26 4.22
C ILE A 236 -2.45 -8.65 3.14
N SER A 237 -1.92 -7.43 3.38
CA SER A 237 -0.92 -6.85 2.49
C SER A 237 0.46 -7.46 2.77
N SER A 238 1.54 -6.80 2.40
CA SER A 238 2.90 -7.32 2.51
C SER A 238 3.22 -7.86 3.91
N LEU A 239 3.57 -9.15 4.00
CA LEU A 239 3.91 -9.87 5.21
C LEU A 239 5.25 -10.59 5.01
N GLU A 240 6.23 -10.28 5.86
CA GLU A 240 7.57 -10.88 5.77
C GLU A 240 7.53 -12.39 5.94
N PRO A 241 8.31 -13.17 5.16
CA PRO A 241 8.27 -14.64 5.18
C PRO A 241 8.53 -15.26 6.56
N ASP A 242 9.47 -14.70 7.32
CA ASP A 242 9.83 -15.15 8.67
C ASP A 242 8.78 -14.82 9.73
N LEU A 243 7.87 -13.91 9.46
CA LEU A 243 6.74 -13.54 10.30
C LEU A 243 5.42 -14.22 9.88
N LEU A 244 5.42 -14.91 8.74
CA LEU A 244 4.29 -15.68 8.25
C LEU A 244 4.29 -17.07 8.89
N SER A 245 3.61 -17.23 10.05
CA SER A 245 3.54 -18.51 10.74
C SER A 245 2.59 -19.50 10.05
N ASP A 246 2.85 -20.80 10.23
CA ASP A 246 1.96 -21.85 9.71
C ASP A 246 0.58 -21.79 10.38
N GLU A 247 0.51 -21.43 11.68
CA GLU A 247 -0.76 -21.18 12.38
C GLU A 247 -1.60 -20.12 11.66
N LEU A 248 -0.97 -19.03 11.18
CA LEU A 248 -1.67 -17.98 10.46
C LEU A 248 -2.16 -18.47 9.10
N ILE A 249 -1.34 -19.24 8.37
CA ILE A 249 -1.71 -19.82 7.07
C ILE A 249 -2.91 -20.78 7.25
N ASP A 250 -2.84 -21.68 8.23
CA ASP A 250 -3.88 -22.67 8.50
C ASP A 250 -5.18 -22.02 8.96
N TYR A 251 -5.11 -20.96 9.77
CA TYR A 251 -6.28 -20.17 10.15
C TYR A 251 -6.93 -19.49 8.94
N CYS A 252 -6.15 -18.80 8.10
CA CYS A 252 -6.66 -18.14 6.91
C CYS A 252 -7.30 -19.12 5.92
N ALA A 253 -6.79 -20.35 5.82
CA ALA A 253 -7.37 -21.39 4.97
C ALA A 253 -8.80 -21.80 5.39
N GLN A 254 -9.13 -21.65 6.67
CA GLN A 254 -10.43 -22.02 7.25
C GLN A 254 -11.30 -20.80 7.56
N SER A 255 -10.77 -19.60 7.40
CA SER A 255 -11.44 -18.36 7.75
C SER A 255 -12.64 -18.07 6.85
N ARG A 256 -13.67 -17.49 7.46
CA ARG A 256 -14.85 -16.99 6.76
C ARG A 256 -14.51 -15.84 5.79
N ALA A 257 -13.64 -14.93 6.21
CA ALA A 257 -13.47 -13.66 5.54
C ALA A 257 -12.03 -13.36 5.08
N PHE A 258 -10.99 -14.06 5.58
CA PHE A 258 -9.64 -13.88 5.07
C PHE A 258 -9.47 -14.57 3.72
N MET A 259 -9.17 -13.77 2.71
CA MET A 259 -9.14 -14.24 1.33
C MET A 259 -7.85 -15.00 1.00
N PRO A 260 -7.91 -16.01 0.10
CA PRO A 260 -6.74 -16.77 -0.36
C PRO A 260 -5.87 -15.90 -1.29
N HIS A 261 -5.26 -14.88 -0.71
CA HIS A 261 -4.41 -13.90 -1.37
C HIS A 261 -3.29 -13.47 -0.44
N TYR A 262 -2.06 -13.71 -0.87
CA TYR A 262 -0.85 -13.37 -0.14
C TYR A 262 0.03 -12.42 -0.95
N HIS A 263 0.66 -11.48 -0.26
CA HIS A 263 1.69 -10.63 -0.82
C HIS A 263 2.93 -10.77 0.07
N ILE A 264 3.97 -11.43 -0.45
CA ILE A 264 5.13 -11.86 0.32
C ILE A 264 6.40 -11.29 -0.31
N PRO A 265 7.15 -10.42 0.39
CA PRO A 265 8.37 -9.83 -0.17
C PRO A 265 9.53 -10.83 -0.13
N LEU A 266 9.96 -11.32 -1.29
CA LEU A 266 11.17 -12.13 -1.43
C LEU A 266 12.42 -11.27 -1.51
N GLN A 267 12.35 -10.18 -2.24
CA GLN A 267 13.43 -9.26 -2.62
C GLN A 267 14.49 -9.88 -3.57
N SER A 268 15.03 -11.05 -3.27
CA SER A 268 15.98 -11.77 -4.12
C SER A 268 15.85 -13.30 -3.90
N GLY A 269 16.04 -14.09 -4.94
CA GLY A 269 16.14 -15.56 -4.86
C GLY A 269 17.58 -16.06 -4.68
N SER A 270 18.54 -15.17 -4.39
CA SER A 270 19.92 -15.51 -4.05
C SER A 270 20.19 -15.26 -2.58
N ASP A 271 20.58 -16.31 -1.85
CA ASP A 271 20.93 -16.20 -0.42
C ASP A 271 22.11 -15.26 -0.18
N THR A 272 23.02 -15.14 -1.14
CA THR A 272 24.11 -14.15 -1.08
C THR A 272 23.55 -12.74 -1.04
N VAL A 273 22.61 -12.40 -1.91
CA VAL A 273 22.00 -11.07 -1.95
C VAL A 273 21.10 -10.83 -0.74
N LEU A 274 20.32 -11.83 -0.30
CA LEU A 274 19.49 -11.73 0.92
C LEU A 274 20.33 -11.40 2.16
N LYS A 275 21.49 -12.03 2.31
CA LYS A 275 22.46 -11.71 3.39
C LYS A 275 22.99 -10.27 3.29
N LEU A 276 23.35 -9.83 2.08
CA LEU A 276 23.79 -8.45 1.85
C LEU A 276 22.68 -7.42 2.14
N MET A 277 21.42 -7.80 1.92
CA MET A 277 20.24 -6.99 2.25
C MET A 277 19.89 -6.99 3.74
N HIS A 278 20.53 -7.82 4.57
CA HIS A 278 20.16 -8.11 5.96
C HIS A 278 18.71 -8.62 6.09
N ARG A 279 18.33 -9.57 5.21
CA ARG A 279 17.03 -10.25 5.34
C ARG A 279 17.09 -11.32 6.44
N HIS A 280 15.96 -11.54 7.13
CA HIS A 280 15.83 -12.48 8.25
C HIS A 280 15.39 -13.88 7.83
N TYR A 281 15.41 -14.14 6.54
CA TYR A 281 15.06 -15.43 5.92
C TYR A 281 16.02 -15.72 4.76
N ASP A 282 16.04 -16.97 4.36
CA ASP A 282 16.68 -17.48 3.16
C ASP A 282 15.64 -17.92 2.12
N ARG A 283 16.10 -18.33 0.95
CA ARG A 283 15.22 -18.83 -0.11
C ARG A 283 14.49 -20.12 0.26
N GLN A 284 15.09 -20.97 1.14
CA GLN A 284 14.44 -22.21 1.56
C GLN A 284 13.22 -21.91 2.42
N LEU A 285 13.34 -21.08 3.45
CA LEU A 285 12.22 -20.65 4.27
C LEU A 285 11.10 -20.02 3.41
N PHE A 286 11.47 -19.19 2.44
CA PHE A 286 10.49 -18.62 1.52
C PHE A 286 9.74 -19.69 0.72
N ALA A 287 10.48 -20.65 0.13
CA ALA A 287 9.89 -21.76 -0.63
C ALA A 287 8.95 -22.60 0.25
N ASP A 288 9.36 -22.91 1.48
CA ASP A 288 8.54 -23.68 2.42
C ASP A 288 7.20 -22.97 2.71
N LYS A 289 7.20 -21.63 2.86
CA LYS A 289 5.97 -20.86 3.03
C LYS A 289 5.07 -20.91 1.80
N ILE A 290 5.65 -20.78 0.59
CA ILE A 290 4.87 -20.92 -0.64
C ILE A 290 4.25 -22.31 -0.75
N HIS A 291 5.03 -23.37 -0.50
CA HIS A 291 4.54 -24.75 -0.51
C HIS A 291 3.41 -24.95 0.51
N ARG A 292 3.58 -24.46 1.76
CA ARG A 292 2.55 -24.57 2.79
C ARG A 292 1.25 -23.88 2.39
N ILE A 293 1.33 -22.67 1.84
CA ILE A 293 0.13 -21.95 1.35
C ILE A 293 -0.56 -22.78 0.26
N LYS A 294 0.20 -23.29 -0.71
CA LYS A 294 -0.36 -24.07 -1.82
C LYS A 294 -0.90 -25.43 -1.42
N GLU A 295 -0.34 -26.03 -0.37
CA GLU A 295 -0.86 -27.28 0.21
C GLU A 295 -2.26 -27.12 0.79
N VAL A 296 -2.51 -26.03 1.55
CA VAL A 296 -3.80 -25.81 2.22
C VAL A 296 -4.77 -24.94 1.40
N MET A 297 -4.26 -24.17 0.47
CA MET A 297 -5.03 -23.27 -0.43
C MET A 297 -4.45 -23.32 -1.86
N PRO A 298 -4.72 -24.39 -2.64
CA PRO A 298 -4.12 -24.58 -3.98
C PRO A 298 -4.36 -23.41 -4.93
N ASP A 299 -5.53 -22.77 -4.82
CA ASP A 299 -5.95 -21.65 -5.67
C ASP A 299 -5.62 -20.27 -5.08
N ALA A 300 -4.77 -20.21 -4.04
CA ALA A 300 -4.34 -18.92 -3.48
C ALA A 300 -3.51 -18.13 -4.50
N PHE A 301 -3.82 -16.84 -4.62
CA PHE A 301 -2.99 -15.88 -5.34
C PHE A 301 -1.77 -15.52 -4.48
N ILE A 302 -0.57 -15.66 -5.03
CA ILE A 302 0.66 -15.27 -4.35
C ILE A 302 1.39 -14.23 -5.19
N GLY A 303 1.38 -12.96 -4.72
CA GLY A 303 2.18 -11.88 -5.25
C GLY A 303 3.51 -11.79 -4.51
N VAL A 304 4.60 -11.58 -5.25
CA VAL A 304 5.97 -11.58 -4.72
C VAL A 304 6.67 -10.28 -5.10
N ASP A 305 7.17 -9.54 -4.10
CA ASP A 305 8.07 -8.41 -4.39
C ASP A 305 9.47 -8.92 -4.67
N VAL A 306 10.07 -8.45 -5.76
CA VAL A 306 11.45 -8.75 -6.13
C VAL A 306 12.15 -7.50 -6.61
N MET A 307 13.37 -7.30 -6.11
CA MET A 307 14.22 -6.17 -6.43
C MET A 307 15.38 -6.61 -7.32
N VAL A 308 15.63 -5.91 -8.40
CA VAL A 308 16.74 -6.21 -9.33
C VAL A 308 17.79 -5.12 -9.31
N GLY A 309 19.03 -5.52 -9.47
CA GLY A 309 20.16 -4.59 -9.56
C GLY A 309 20.59 -4.03 -8.23
N CYS A 310 20.35 -4.74 -7.13
CA CYS A 310 20.91 -4.39 -5.84
C CYS A 310 22.44 -4.43 -5.88
N ARG A 311 23.06 -3.63 -5.02
CA ARG A 311 24.49 -3.76 -4.86
C ARG A 311 24.87 -5.15 -4.37
N GLY A 312 25.88 -5.76 -5.00
CA GLY A 312 26.29 -7.14 -4.73
C GLY A 312 25.54 -8.20 -5.54
N GLU A 313 24.53 -7.85 -6.34
CA GLU A 313 23.82 -8.78 -7.22
C GLU A 313 24.63 -9.03 -8.50
N THR A 314 25.50 -10.06 -8.49
CA THR A 314 26.23 -10.47 -9.69
C THR A 314 25.28 -11.08 -10.75
N PRO A 315 25.72 -11.32 -12.01
CA PRO A 315 24.91 -12.04 -12.99
C PRO A 315 24.45 -13.42 -12.50
N GLU A 316 25.32 -14.16 -11.81
CA GLU A 316 25.01 -15.47 -11.24
C GLU A 316 23.91 -15.38 -10.17
N CYS A 317 23.97 -14.39 -9.28
CA CYS A 317 22.93 -14.15 -8.27
C CYS A 317 21.58 -13.81 -8.91
N PHE A 318 21.59 -13.09 -10.04
CA PHE A 318 20.35 -12.83 -10.77
C PHE A 318 19.79 -14.09 -11.41
N GLU A 319 20.63 -14.94 -12.04
CA GLU A 319 20.16 -16.21 -12.59
C GLU A 319 19.60 -17.14 -11.50
N GLU A 320 20.25 -17.22 -10.33
CA GLU A 320 19.67 -17.93 -9.15
C GLU A 320 18.27 -17.42 -8.82
N THR A 321 18.08 -16.09 -8.82
CA THR A 321 16.78 -15.45 -8.54
C THR A 321 15.75 -15.81 -9.59
N TYR A 322 16.14 -15.75 -10.89
CA TYR A 322 15.24 -16.07 -12.00
C TYR A 322 14.79 -17.54 -11.96
N GLU A 323 15.75 -18.48 -11.83
CA GLU A 323 15.46 -19.91 -11.78
C GLU A 323 14.61 -20.28 -10.56
N PHE A 324 14.92 -19.70 -9.40
CA PHE A 324 14.15 -19.91 -8.18
C PHE A 324 12.68 -19.46 -8.34
N LEU A 325 12.45 -18.26 -8.85
CA LEU A 325 11.10 -17.73 -9.08
C LEU A 325 10.37 -18.50 -10.20
N ASN A 326 11.08 -18.96 -11.22
CA ASN A 326 10.51 -19.77 -12.29
C ASN A 326 9.99 -21.10 -11.77
N GLY A 327 10.72 -21.73 -10.83
CA GLY A 327 10.37 -23.03 -10.24
C GLY A 327 9.25 -23.00 -9.18
N LEU A 328 8.91 -21.82 -8.64
CA LEU A 328 7.89 -21.70 -7.59
C LEU A 328 6.47 -21.47 -8.16
N ASP A 329 5.45 -22.04 -7.52
CA ASP A 329 4.03 -21.76 -7.83
C ASP A 329 3.58 -20.43 -7.20
N VAL A 330 4.15 -19.34 -7.70
CA VAL A 330 3.73 -17.96 -7.40
C VAL A 330 2.95 -17.39 -8.58
N THR A 331 2.08 -16.42 -8.33
CA THR A 331 1.15 -15.93 -9.35
C THR A 331 1.67 -14.69 -10.08
N GLN A 332 2.22 -13.73 -9.34
CA GLN A 332 2.63 -12.44 -9.88
C GLN A 332 3.92 -11.95 -9.22
N LEU A 333 4.79 -11.34 -10.01
CA LEU A 333 5.99 -10.69 -9.50
C LEU A 333 5.82 -9.17 -9.59
N HIS A 334 6.05 -8.49 -8.48
CA HIS A 334 6.19 -7.04 -8.44
C HIS A 334 7.67 -6.70 -8.51
N VAL A 335 8.13 -6.33 -9.70
CA VAL A 335 9.55 -6.12 -9.99
C VAL A 335 9.93 -4.67 -9.78
N PHE A 336 10.92 -4.42 -8.93
CA PHE A 336 11.43 -3.09 -8.63
C PHE A 336 12.91 -2.98 -9.00
N PRO A 337 13.32 -2.04 -9.87
CA PRO A 337 14.73 -1.72 -10.02
C PRO A 337 15.25 -1.04 -8.75
N TYR A 338 16.39 -1.49 -8.25
CA TYR A 338 17.03 -0.89 -7.09
C TYR A 338 17.38 0.59 -7.35
N SER A 339 17.03 1.44 -6.41
CA SER A 339 17.36 2.86 -6.39
C SER A 339 18.27 3.17 -5.19
N GLU A 340 19.45 3.68 -5.46
CA GLU A 340 20.36 4.10 -4.40
C GLU A 340 19.77 5.22 -3.54
N ARG A 341 19.92 5.10 -2.23
CA ARG A 341 19.41 6.09 -1.28
C ARG A 341 20.52 6.58 -0.38
N PRO A 342 20.70 7.91 -0.28
CA PRO A 342 21.66 8.49 0.66
C PRO A 342 21.42 8.00 2.10
N GLY A 343 22.49 7.71 2.81
CA GLY A 343 22.42 7.27 4.21
C GLY A 343 22.11 5.79 4.42
N THR A 344 21.89 5.01 3.34
CA THR A 344 21.71 3.55 3.44
C THR A 344 23.04 2.82 3.43
N SER A 345 23.16 1.75 4.23
CA SER A 345 24.38 0.95 4.32
C SER A 345 24.67 0.13 3.04
N ALA A 346 23.68 -0.08 2.19
CA ALA A 346 23.86 -0.72 0.88
C ALA A 346 24.91 0.00 0.01
N LEU A 347 25.09 1.32 0.17
CA LEU A 347 26.07 2.08 -0.59
C LEU A 347 27.53 1.66 -0.34
N SER A 348 27.81 0.97 0.76
CA SER A 348 29.15 0.43 1.07
C SER A 348 29.44 -0.89 0.35
N ILE A 349 28.45 -1.55 -0.26
CA ILE A 349 28.63 -2.80 -0.99
C ILE A 349 29.27 -2.47 -2.35
N PRO A 350 30.43 -3.11 -2.70
CA PRO A 350 31.25 -2.62 -3.81
C PRO A 350 30.70 -2.90 -5.20
N TYR A 351 30.00 -4.02 -5.40
CA TYR A 351 29.49 -4.39 -6.73
C TYR A 351 28.24 -3.56 -7.08
N VAL A 352 28.32 -2.83 -8.18
CA VAL A 352 27.24 -1.95 -8.68
C VAL A 352 26.72 -2.49 -10.02
N VAL A 353 25.43 -2.70 -10.10
CA VAL A 353 24.77 -3.15 -11.34
C VAL A 353 24.47 -1.94 -12.24
N SER A 354 24.78 -2.04 -13.51
CA SER A 354 24.51 -0.97 -14.48
C SER A 354 23.00 -0.74 -14.68
N ASP A 355 22.62 0.46 -15.08
CA ASP A 355 21.21 0.74 -15.40
C ASP A 355 20.71 -0.04 -16.62
N HIS A 356 21.61 -0.41 -17.52
CA HIS A 356 21.31 -1.30 -18.64
C HIS A 356 20.90 -2.69 -18.11
N ASP A 357 21.72 -3.29 -17.25
CA ASP A 357 21.45 -4.62 -16.70
C ASP A 357 20.22 -4.63 -15.81
N LYS A 358 20.00 -3.56 -15.02
CA LYS A 358 18.75 -3.40 -14.24
C LYS A 358 17.50 -3.43 -15.13
N ARG A 359 17.53 -2.75 -16.29
CA ARG A 359 16.42 -2.77 -17.24
C ARG A 359 16.22 -4.15 -17.86
N GLU A 360 17.29 -4.82 -18.25
CA GLU A 360 17.23 -6.17 -18.83
C GLU A 360 16.67 -7.17 -17.82
N ARG A 361 17.21 -7.19 -16.59
CA ARG A 361 16.75 -8.05 -15.50
C ARG A 361 15.27 -7.79 -15.16
N SER A 362 14.88 -6.51 -15.09
CA SER A 362 13.46 -6.13 -14.86
C SER A 362 12.57 -6.69 -15.95
N ARG A 363 12.95 -6.54 -17.22
CA ARG A 363 12.17 -7.06 -18.35
C ARG A 363 11.98 -8.57 -18.27
N ARG A 364 13.06 -9.33 -18.02
CA ARG A 364 13.00 -10.79 -17.91
C ARG A 364 12.05 -11.25 -16.79
N LEU A 365 12.09 -10.60 -15.61
CA LEU A 365 11.20 -10.95 -14.52
C LEU A 365 9.75 -10.46 -14.75
N LEU A 366 9.54 -9.37 -15.46
CA LEU A 366 8.20 -8.93 -15.86
C LEU A 366 7.59 -9.91 -16.88
N ASP A 367 8.36 -10.35 -17.87
CA ASP A 367 7.94 -11.37 -18.83
C ASP A 367 7.55 -12.68 -18.10
N LEU A 368 8.34 -13.10 -17.09
CA LEU A 368 8.01 -14.25 -16.24
C LEU A 368 6.74 -14.02 -15.42
N SER A 369 6.56 -12.83 -14.87
CA SER A 369 5.35 -12.44 -14.11
C SER A 369 4.10 -12.54 -14.99
N ASP A 370 4.15 -12.03 -16.21
CA ASP A 370 3.04 -12.07 -17.14
C ASP A 370 2.67 -13.53 -17.50
N GLN A 371 3.66 -14.38 -17.77
CA GLN A 371 3.44 -15.81 -18.03
C GLN A 371 2.76 -16.51 -16.84
N LYS A 372 3.26 -16.27 -15.61
CA LYS A 372 2.69 -16.88 -14.39
C LYS A 372 1.26 -16.38 -14.11
N THR A 373 1.03 -15.08 -14.27
CA THR A 373 -0.30 -14.48 -14.06
C THR A 373 -1.30 -15.02 -15.07
N GLN A 374 -0.91 -15.10 -16.34
CA GLN A 374 -1.73 -15.66 -17.41
C GLN A 374 -2.05 -17.13 -17.12
N ALA A 375 -1.06 -17.96 -16.81
CA ALA A 375 -1.25 -19.37 -16.49
C ALA A 375 -2.18 -19.56 -15.25
N PHE A 376 -2.06 -18.68 -14.24
CA PHE A 376 -2.96 -18.70 -13.10
C PHE A 376 -4.40 -18.38 -13.52
N TYR A 377 -4.61 -17.37 -14.35
CA TYR A 377 -5.94 -16.99 -14.83
C TYR A 377 -6.57 -18.09 -15.69
N GLU A 378 -5.80 -18.66 -16.61
CA GLU A 378 -6.26 -19.73 -17.53
C GLU A 378 -6.78 -20.97 -16.79
N ARG A 379 -6.19 -21.31 -15.63
CA ARG A 379 -6.68 -22.44 -14.79
C ARG A 379 -8.09 -22.22 -14.25
N HIS A 380 -8.59 -20.98 -14.25
CA HIS A 380 -9.90 -20.63 -13.68
C HIS A 380 -10.98 -20.34 -14.74
N ILE A 381 -10.65 -20.44 -16.04
CA ILE A 381 -11.63 -20.26 -17.12
C ILE A 381 -12.74 -21.32 -16.98
N GLY A 382 -13.98 -20.88 -17.14
CA GLY A 382 -15.19 -21.72 -17.01
C GLY A 382 -15.65 -21.96 -15.58
N GLN A 383 -14.87 -21.56 -14.55
CA GLN A 383 -15.25 -21.70 -13.15
C GLN A 383 -16.25 -20.61 -12.72
N GLU A 384 -17.02 -20.91 -11.68
CA GLU A 384 -17.87 -19.94 -11.00
C GLU A 384 -17.09 -19.21 -9.93
N ALA A 385 -17.30 -17.90 -9.84
CA ALA A 385 -16.64 -17.09 -8.86
C ALA A 385 -17.53 -15.93 -8.36
N GLU A 386 -17.38 -15.59 -7.12
CA GLU A 386 -17.94 -14.37 -6.53
C GLU A 386 -16.97 -13.22 -6.74
N VAL A 387 -17.41 -12.16 -7.41
CA VAL A 387 -16.61 -10.98 -7.76
C VAL A 387 -17.14 -9.76 -7.03
N LEU A 388 -16.26 -9.05 -6.33
CA LEU A 388 -16.54 -7.72 -5.82
C LEU A 388 -16.23 -6.70 -6.92
N PHE A 389 -17.28 -6.11 -7.50
CA PHE A 389 -17.12 -5.11 -8.55
C PHE A 389 -16.81 -3.72 -8.01
N GLU A 390 -15.95 -3.01 -8.73
CA GLU A 390 -15.53 -1.64 -8.44
C GLU A 390 -16.29 -0.67 -9.35
N LYS A 391 -16.46 0.58 -8.87
CA LYS A 391 -17.16 1.63 -9.60
C LYS A 391 -16.63 1.81 -11.03
N ALA A 392 -17.49 1.69 -12.00
CA ALA A 392 -17.17 1.93 -13.40
C ALA A 392 -17.39 3.41 -13.79
N THR A 393 -16.57 3.89 -14.71
CA THR A 393 -16.86 5.12 -15.44
C THR A 393 -17.91 4.81 -16.51
N ARG A 394 -18.92 5.65 -16.64
CA ARG A 394 -20.01 5.48 -17.63
C ARG A 394 -19.45 5.19 -19.04
N GLY A 395 -19.94 4.12 -19.66
CA GLY A 395 -19.52 3.69 -21.01
C GLY A 395 -18.18 2.97 -21.07
N ARG A 396 -17.59 2.60 -19.91
CA ARG A 396 -16.39 1.77 -19.84
C ARG A 396 -16.68 0.43 -19.20
N ALA A 397 -15.82 -0.55 -19.43
CA ALA A 397 -15.87 -1.84 -18.76
C ALA A 397 -15.80 -1.66 -17.23
N MET A 398 -16.53 -2.50 -16.51
CA MET A 398 -16.50 -2.58 -15.07
C MET A 398 -15.52 -3.68 -14.66
N HIS A 399 -14.73 -3.42 -13.65
CA HIS A 399 -13.78 -4.40 -13.15
C HIS A 399 -14.09 -4.79 -11.72
N GLY A 400 -13.67 -5.99 -11.34
CA GLY A 400 -13.80 -6.48 -9.98
C GLY A 400 -12.74 -7.53 -9.70
N PHE A 401 -12.76 -8.07 -8.47
CA PHE A 401 -11.82 -9.10 -8.05
C PHE A 401 -12.55 -10.27 -7.40
N THR A 402 -12.09 -11.48 -7.74
CA THR A 402 -12.52 -12.72 -7.07
C THR A 402 -11.92 -12.82 -5.66
N LYS A 403 -12.33 -13.85 -4.90
CA LYS A 403 -11.71 -14.17 -3.59
C LYS A 403 -10.20 -14.35 -3.69
N ASN A 404 -9.74 -15.10 -4.68
CA ASN A 404 -8.32 -15.36 -4.98
C ASN A 404 -7.69 -14.31 -5.93
N TYR A 405 -8.19 -13.08 -5.90
CA TYR A 405 -7.61 -11.90 -6.54
C TYR A 405 -7.49 -11.92 -8.06
N ILE A 406 -8.20 -12.80 -8.76
CA ILE A 406 -8.31 -12.74 -10.22
C ILE A 406 -9.07 -11.45 -10.58
N ARG A 407 -8.48 -10.65 -11.45
CA ARG A 407 -9.16 -9.48 -12.01
C ARG A 407 -10.17 -9.93 -13.04
N VAL A 408 -11.38 -9.43 -12.92
CA VAL A 408 -12.50 -9.76 -13.81
C VAL A 408 -12.99 -8.50 -14.52
N GLU A 409 -13.34 -8.64 -15.79
CA GLU A 409 -13.86 -7.56 -16.64
C GLU A 409 -15.28 -7.86 -17.09
N LEU A 410 -16.22 -6.98 -16.75
CA LEU A 410 -17.58 -6.97 -17.27
C LEU A 410 -17.68 -5.96 -18.39
N SER A 411 -18.29 -6.35 -19.51
CA SER A 411 -18.39 -5.50 -20.70
C SER A 411 -19.10 -4.17 -20.42
N PRO A 412 -18.84 -3.11 -21.18
CA PRO A 412 -19.57 -1.84 -21.02
C PRO A 412 -21.08 -1.97 -21.22
N ALA A 413 -21.52 -2.95 -22.02
CA ALA A 413 -22.94 -3.20 -22.27
C ALA A 413 -23.66 -3.81 -21.07
N ASP A 414 -22.94 -4.64 -20.29
CA ASP A 414 -23.48 -5.36 -19.14
C ASP A 414 -23.21 -4.63 -17.80
N ALA A 415 -22.33 -3.63 -17.81
CA ALA A 415 -21.95 -2.86 -16.62
C ALA A 415 -23.12 -2.00 -16.12
N LYS A 416 -23.56 -2.23 -14.88
CA LYS A 416 -24.63 -1.48 -14.23
C LYS A 416 -24.12 -0.78 -12.98
N ALA A 417 -24.62 0.43 -12.72
CA ALA A 417 -24.26 1.21 -11.53
C ALA A 417 -24.60 0.49 -10.22
N GLU A 418 -25.63 -0.34 -10.22
CA GLU A 418 -26.07 -1.14 -9.06
C GLU A 418 -25.08 -2.23 -8.65
N TYR A 419 -24.13 -2.59 -9.53
CA TYR A 419 -23.08 -3.57 -9.21
C TYR A 419 -21.88 -2.94 -8.46
N ASP A 420 -21.82 -1.62 -8.38
CA ASP A 420 -20.76 -0.95 -7.61
C ASP A 420 -20.79 -1.37 -6.15
N ASN A 421 -19.65 -1.83 -5.64
CA ASN A 421 -19.48 -2.36 -4.27
C ASN A 421 -20.41 -3.56 -3.96
N GLN A 422 -20.79 -4.35 -4.97
CA GLN A 422 -21.59 -5.56 -4.80
C GLN A 422 -20.77 -6.81 -5.11
N LEU A 423 -21.10 -7.88 -4.39
CA LEU A 423 -20.60 -9.22 -4.63
C LEU A 423 -21.57 -9.92 -5.58
N ILE A 424 -21.10 -10.20 -6.78
CA ILE A 424 -21.89 -10.79 -7.86
C ILE A 424 -21.29 -12.14 -8.25
N HIS A 425 -22.14 -13.16 -8.36
CA HIS A 425 -21.74 -14.46 -8.87
C HIS A 425 -21.65 -14.43 -10.38
N VAL A 426 -20.51 -14.87 -10.91
CA VAL A 426 -20.23 -14.88 -12.34
C VAL A 426 -19.61 -16.22 -12.75
N ARG A 427 -19.75 -16.57 -14.04
CA ARG A 427 -18.90 -17.55 -14.68
C ARG A 427 -17.73 -16.83 -15.36
N LEU A 428 -16.52 -17.27 -15.06
CA LEU A 428 -15.30 -16.74 -15.62
C LEU A 428 -15.11 -17.22 -17.06
N GLY A 429 -14.98 -16.30 -17.99
CA GLY A 429 -14.68 -16.56 -19.40
C GLY A 429 -13.20 -16.44 -19.72
N GLU A 430 -12.88 -16.27 -20.98
CA GLU A 430 -11.54 -16.16 -21.48
C GLU A 430 -10.85 -14.84 -21.08
N LEU A 431 -9.54 -14.79 -21.26
CA LEU A 431 -8.75 -13.57 -21.09
C LEU A 431 -9.29 -12.43 -21.98
N ASN A 432 -9.28 -11.22 -21.46
CA ASN A 432 -9.54 -10.04 -22.26
C ASN A 432 -8.42 -9.79 -23.27
N HIS A 433 -8.62 -8.85 -24.19
CA HIS A 433 -7.66 -8.55 -25.27
C HIS A 433 -6.22 -8.28 -24.75
N ASP A 434 -6.12 -7.55 -23.64
CA ASP A 434 -4.84 -7.14 -23.06
C ASP A 434 -4.25 -8.20 -22.11
N LYS A 435 -4.92 -9.34 -21.95
CA LYS A 435 -4.54 -10.45 -21.06
C LYS A 435 -4.39 -10.05 -19.58
N THR A 436 -5.08 -8.98 -19.16
CA THR A 436 -4.99 -8.41 -17.81
C THR A 436 -6.16 -8.78 -16.90
N ALA A 437 -7.20 -9.40 -17.44
CA ALA A 437 -8.40 -9.82 -16.71
C ALA A 437 -9.09 -10.99 -17.44
N LEU A 438 -9.87 -11.78 -16.68
CA LEU A 438 -10.84 -12.69 -17.27
C LEU A 438 -12.15 -11.95 -17.56
N ARG A 439 -12.77 -12.20 -18.69
CA ARG A 439 -14.10 -11.67 -19.02
C ARG A 439 -15.18 -12.39 -18.22
N VAL A 440 -16.27 -11.72 -17.96
CA VAL A 440 -17.48 -12.38 -17.49
C VAL A 440 -18.15 -13.05 -18.69
N GLU A 441 -18.30 -14.38 -18.63
CA GLU A 441 -19.05 -15.14 -19.62
C GLU A 441 -20.56 -15.06 -19.35
N LYS A 442 -20.95 -15.17 -18.07
CA LYS A 442 -22.33 -15.12 -17.63
C LYS A 442 -22.46 -14.54 -16.23
N LEU A 443 -23.41 -13.62 -16.05
CA LEU A 443 -23.90 -13.21 -14.74
C LEU A 443 -24.89 -14.27 -14.25
N ARG A 444 -24.89 -14.55 -12.94
CA ARG A 444 -25.88 -15.41 -12.31
C ARG A 444 -26.76 -14.58 -11.37
N ASP A 445 -28.03 -14.84 -11.44
CA ASP A 445 -29.04 -14.24 -10.56
C ASP A 445 -28.88 -14.73 -9.11
#